data_bd76ff6335b56debed8f0aec8a219747
#
_entry.id   bd76ff6335b56debed8f0aec8a219747
#
_cell.length_a   1.000
_cell.length_b   1.000
_cell.length_c   1.000
_cell.angle_alpha   90.00
_cell.angle_beta   90.00
_cell.angle_gamma   90.00
#
_symmetry.space_group_name_H-M   'P 1'
#
loop_
_entity.id
_entity.type
_entity.pdbx_description
1 polymer ?
#
loop_
_entity_poly.entity_id
_entity_poly.type
_entity_poly.pdbx_seq_one_letter_code
_entity_poly.pdbx_strand_id
1 'polypeptide(L)'
;MADLEIFRKTVYGYMDVNCYILVNHDTNECVVFDPGAEAETLTEIFSTPTFVLKAIFLTHGHHDHIGAVNELKEHFGVPVYASKMEAEKVLGDPSVNLSSMFGNPISMHADEMLEDGQELDILGTKIKCILTPGHTAGGMCYYIEEMQSLIAGDTLFCESVGRTDFPTGSSSELIRSIRDKLYALPDDTKVFPGHMDTTTIGWEKKHNFACPEG
;
A
#
# COMPACT_ATOMS: atom_id res chain seq x y z
N MET A 1 -5.56 6.23 -23.67
CA MET A 1 -5.47 5.97 -22.22
C MET A 1 -5.52 4.46 -22.08
N ALA A 2 -4.71 3.89 -21.19
CA ALA A 2 -4.73 2.45 -20.91
C ALA A 2 -6.08 2.07 -20.25
N ASP A 3 -6.59 0.88 -20.53
CA ASP A 3 -7.80 0.35 -19.88
C ASP A 3 -7.43 -0.24 -18.52
N LEU A 4 -7.53 0.60 -17.47
CA LEU A 4 -7.05 0.29 -16.13
C LEU A 4 -8.20 0.01 -15.16
N GLU A 5 -8.01 -0.99 -14.31
CA GLU A 5 -8.93 -1.33 -13.23
C GLU A 5 -8.19 -1.67 -11.94
N ILE A 6 -8.78 -1.29 -10.79
CA ILE A 6 -8.30 -1.67 -9.46
C ILE A 6 -9.26 -2.71 -8.86
N PHE A 7 -8.74 -3.90 -8.63
CA PHE A 7 -9.44 -4.96 -7.89
C PHE A 7 -9.02 -4.96 -6.44
N ARG A 8 -9.99 -5.16 -5.54
CA ARG A 8 -9.75 -5.44 -4.12
C ARG A 8 -9.89 -6.93 -3.86
N LYS A 9 -8.85 -7.55 -3.33
CA LYS A 9 -8.89 -8.88 -2.73
C LYS A 9 -8.60 -8.73 -1.24
N THR A 10 -9.59 -8.92 -0.39
CA THR A 10 -9.31 -9.04 1.04
C THR A 10 -8.62 -10.38 1.27
N VAL A 11 -7.44 -10.34 1.86
CA VAL A 11 -6.68 -11.53 2.27
C VAL A 11 -6.77 -11.70 3.77
N TYR A 12 -6.91 -12.94 4.21
CA TYR A 12 -7.22 -13.29 5.59
C TYR A 12 -5.98 -13.86 6.27
N GLY A 13 -5.49 -13.14 7.27
CA GLY A 13 -4.35 -13.52 8.08
C GLY A 13 -4.65 -13.33 9.57
N TYR A 14 -3.67 -12.87 10.34
CA TYR A 14 -3.90 -12.43 11.73
C TYR A 14 -4.78 -11.19 11.80
N MET A 15 -4.64 -10.32 10.80
CA MET A 15 -5.56 -9.23 10.51
C MET A 15 -5.94 -9.34 9.04
N ASP A 16 -7.21 -9.04 8.73
CA ASP A 16 -7.68 -8.99 7.35
C ASP A 16 -7.19 -7.70 6.72
N VAL A 17 -6.52 -7.80 5.58
CA VAL A 17 -6.00 -6.65 4.84
C VAL A 17 -6.56 -6.59 3.43
N ASN A 18 -6.76 -5.41 2.93
CA ASN A 18 -7.13 -5.15 1.55
C ASN A 18 -5.88 -5.16 0.67
N CYS A 19 -5.65 -6.24 -0.02
CA CYS A 19 -4.68 -6.34 -1.09
C CYS A 19 -5.30 -5.77 -2.37
N TYR A 20 -4.63 -4.85 -3.05
CA TYR A 20 -5.13 -4.24 -4.28
C TYR A 20 -4.31 -4.70 -5.48
N ILE A 21 -5.00 -4.94 -6.60
CA ILE A 21 -4.40 -5.33 -7.87
C ILE A 21 -4.79 -4.29 -8.90
N LEU A 22 -3.81 -3.53 -9.41
CA LEU A 22 -4.00 -2.65 -10.55
C LEU A 22 -3.68 -3.42 -11.82
N VAL A 23 -4.62 -3.47 -12.74
CA VAL A 23 -4.54 -4.22 -13.99
C VAL A 23 -4.67 -3.29 -15.19
N ASN A 24 -3.86 -3.53 -16.21
CA ASN A 24 -4.06 -2.99 -17.55
C ASN A 24 -4.69 -4.08 -18.43
N HIS A 25 -5.95 -3.91 -18.80
CA HIS A 25 -6.71 -4.88 -19.61
C HIS A 25 -6.25 -4.97 -21.06
N ASP A 26 -5.55 -3.96 -21.59
CA ASP A 26 -4.98 -4.00 -22.94
C ASP A 26 -3.80 -4.98 -23.05
N THR A 27 -3.08 -5.19 -21.93
CA THR A 27 -1.85 -6.01 -21.89
C THR A 27 -1.94 -7.22 -20.95
N ASN A 28 -2.97 -7.28 -20.10
CA ASN A 28 -3.08 -8.20 -18.95
C ASN A 28 -1.96 -8.06 -17.91
N GLU A 29 -1.14 -7.03 -18.01
CA GLU A 29 -0.12 -6.74 -17.01
C GLU A 29 -0.77 -6.18 -15.74
N CYS A 30 -0.23 -6.55 -14.58
CA CYS A 30 -0.74 -6.06 -13.29
C CYS A 30 0.39 -5.82 -12.29
N VAL A 31 0.09 -5.02 -11.28
CA VAL A 31 0.89 -4.89 -10.07
C VAL A 31 0.01 -5.14 -8.87
N VAL A 32 0.60 -5.62 -7.78
CA VAL A 32 -0.10 -5.89 -6.53
C VAL A 32 0.42 -5.00 -5.41
N PHE A 33 -0.48 -4.49 -4.59
CA PHE A 33 -0.18 -3.70 -3.40
C PHE A 33 -0.53 -4.50 -2.16
N ASP A 34 0.41 -4.56 -1.21
CA ASP A 34 0.26 -5.15 0.11
C ASP A 34 -0.31 -6.59 0.11
N PRO A 35 0.36 -7.55 -0.54
CA PRO A 35 -0.06 -8.95 -0.48
C PRO A 35 0.26 -9.54 0.91
N GLY A 36 -0.63 -9.29 1.88
CA GLY A 36 -0.37 -9.52 3.29
C GLY A 36 -0.54 -10.97 3.76
N ALA A 37 -1.26 -11.79 3.01
CA ALA A 37 -1.54 -13.19 3.36
C ALA A 37 -1.98 -14.01 2.13
N GLU A 38 -2.36 -15.28 2.34
CA GLU A 38 -2.92 -16.18 1.30
C GLU A 38 -2.03 -16.33 0.06
N ALA A 39 -0.72 -16.53 0.24
CA ALA A 39 0.24 -16.62 -0.85
C ALA A 39 -0.15 -17.66 -1.92
N GLU A 40 -0.66 -18.84 -1.53
CA GLU A 40 -1.14 -19.87 -2.46
C GLU A 40 -2.28 -19.34 -3.33
N THR A 41 -3.30 -18.73 -2.74
CA THR A 41 -4.44 -18.15 -3.45
C THR A 41 -4.01 -17.05 -4.43
N LEU A 42 -3.11 -16.15 -3.97
CA LEU A 42 -2.58 -15.09 -4.83
C LEU A 42 -1.72 -15.66 -5.96
N THR A 43 -0.93 -16.71 -5.69
CA THR A 43 -0.16 -17.41 -6.72
C THR A 43 -1.07 -18.03 -7.77
N GLU A 44 -2.18 -18.66 -7.37
CA GLU A 44 -3.18 -19.19 -8.30
C GLU A 44 -3.78 -18.09 -9.18
N ILE A 45 -4.16 -16.95 -8.59
CA ILE A 45 -4.71 -15.78 -9.32
C ILE A 45 -3.70 -15.29 -10.37
N PHE A 46 -2.46 -15.02 -9.98
CA PHE A 46 -1.44 -14.49 -10.89
C PHE A 46 -0.85 -15.53 -11.86
N SER A 47 -1.13 -16.82 -11.68
CA SER A 47 -0.76 -17.87 -12.63
C SER A 47 -1.76 -18.02 -13.78
N THR A 48 -2.88 -17.29 -13.74
CA THR A 48 -3.84 -17.29 -14.84
C THR A 48 -3.36 -16.42 -16.01
N PRO A 49 -3.74 -16.72 -17.26
CA PRO A 49 -3.38 -15.88 -18.41
C PRO A 49 -3.93 -14.45 -18.33
N THR A 50 -4.87 -14.19 -17.43
CA THR A 50 -5.52 -12.88 -17.25
C THR A 50 -4.63 -11.88 -16.53
N PHE A 51 -3.66 -12.35 -15.74
CA PHE A 51 -2.78 -11.50 -14.94
C PHE A 51 -1.31 -11.83 -15.20
N VAL A 52 -0.56 -10.85 -15.66
CA VAL A 52 0.89 -10.92 -15.79
C VAL A 52 1.50 -10.03 -14.73
N LEU A 53 1.82 -10.59 -13.57
CA LEU A 53 2.38 -9.84 -12.44
C LEU A 53 3.73 -9.23 -12.83
N LYS A 54 3.88 -7.91 -12.65
CA LYS A 54 5.09 -7.13 -13.00
C LYS A 54 5.86 -6.65 -11.78
N ALA A 55 5.17 -6.36 -10.69
CA ALA A 55 5.79 -5.83 -9.48
C ALA A 55 4.88 -6.00 -8.26
N ILE A 56 5.49 -5.96 -7.08
CA ILE A 56 4.84 -5.89 -5.79
C ILE A 56 5.18 -4.52 -5.19
N PHE A 57 4.15 -3.78 -4.75
CA PHE A 57 4.28 -2.50 -4.08
C PHE A 57 3.88 -2.62 -2.62
N LEU A 58 4.67 -2.04 -1.73
CA LEU A 58 4.36 -1.99 -0.31
C LEU A 58 4.05 -0.56 0.11
N THR A 59 2.90 -0.38 0.74
CA THR A 59 2.59 0.89 1.41
C THR A 59 3.42 1.04 2.66
N HIS A 60 3.61 -0.05 3.40
CA HIS A 60 4.47 -0.14 4.58
C HIS A 60 4.81 -1.60 4.89
N GLY A 61 5.64 -1.83 5.90
CA GLY A 61 6.22 -3.15 6.17
C GLY A 61 5.60 -3.93 7.32
N HIS A 62 4.43 -3.60 7.86
CA HIS A 62 3.82 -4.43 8.89
C HIS A 62 3.46 -5.81 8.36
N HIS A 63 3.49 -6.80 9.25
CA HIS A 63 3.42 -8.23 8.90
C HIS A 63 2.19 -8.60 8.08
N ASP A 64 1.05 -7.96 8.33
CA ASP A 64 -0.22 -8.19 7.64
C ASP A 64 -0.28 -7.60 6.22
N HIS A 65 0.68 -6.75 5.86
CA HIS A 65 0.87 -6.22 4.51
C HIS A 65 1.95 -6.95 3.70
N ILE A 66 2.80 -7.74 4.37
CA ILE A 66 3.97 -8.36 3.73
C ILE A 66 3.98 -9.89 3.74
N GLY A 67 2.98 -10.53 4.34
CA GLY A 67 2.99 -11.97 4.63
C GLY A 67 3.16 -12.89 3.42
N ALA A 68 2.68 -12.50 2.23
CA ALA A 68 2.82 -13.29 1.00
C ALA A 68 3.95 -12.79 0.07
N VAL A 69 4.64 -11.70 0.40
CA VAL A 69 5.57 -11.03 -0.52
C VAL A 69 6.73 -11.93 -0.94
N ASN A 70 7.40 -12.59 0.02
CA ASN A 70 8.55 -13.42 -0.27
C ASN A 70 8.21 -14.57 -1.22
N GLU A 71 7.07 -15.23 -0.99
CA GLU A 71 6.61 -16.36 -1.80
C GLU A 71 6.23 -15.92 -3.21
N LEU A 72 5.49 -14.80 -3.35
CA LEU A 72 5.15 -14.25 -4.67
C LEU A 72 6.40 -13.78 -5.43
N LYS A 73 7.32 -13.10 -4.74
CA LYS A 73 8.58 -12.66 -5.34
C LYS A 73 9.39 -13.84 -5.86
N GLU A 74 9.53 -14.90 -5.07
CA GLU A 74 10.26 -16.09 -5.47
C GLU A 74 9.60 -16.82 -6.65
N HIS A 75 8.26 -16.92 -6.63
CA HIS A 75 7.51 -17.63 -7.65
C HIS A 75 7.51 -16.92 -9.00
N PHE A 76 7.29 -15.60 -9.00
CA PHE A 76 7.13 -14.83 -10.24
C PHE A 76 8.39 -14.10 -10.69
N GLY A 77 9.42 -13.99 -9.84
CA GLY A 77 10.67 -13.29 -10.15
C GLY A 77 10.49 -11.79 -10.35
N VAL A 78 9.53 -11.17 -9.66
CA VAL A 78 9.18 -9.76 -9.82
C VAL A 78 9.82 -8.89 -8.72
N PRO A 79 10.13 -7.61 -9.01
CA PRO A 79 10.69 -6.70 -8.04
C PRO A 79 9.66 -6.27 -6.97
N VAL A 80 10.18 -5.98 -5.77
CA VAL A 80 9.44 -5.40 -4.64
C VAL A 80 9.84 -3.93 -4.50
N TYR A 81 8.85 -3.07 -4.51
CA TYR A 81 8.97 -1.64 -4.34
C TYR A 81 8.50 -1.22 -2.95
N ALA A 82 9.29 -0.42 -2.26
CA ALA A 82 8.93 0.21 -0.98
C ALA A 82 9.62 1.56 -0.84
N SER A 83 9.16 2.40 0.08
CA SER A 83 9.91 3.61 0.38
C SER A 83 11.30 3.27 0.94
N LYS A 84 12.28 4.12 0.67
CA LYS A 84 13.63 3.95 1.21
C LYS A 84 13.64 3.83 2.74
N MET A 85 12.84 4.66 3.41
CA MET A 85 12.74 4.63 4.87
C MET A 85 12.16 3.31 5.39
N GLU A 86 11.16 2.75 4.70
CA GLU A 86 10.55 1.48 5.06
C GLU A 86 11.54 0.34 4.87
N ALA A 87 12.24 0.33 3.72
CA ALA A 87 13.26 -0.66 3.41
C ALA A 87 14.41 -0.67 4.44
N GLU A 88 14.85 0.50 4.89
CA GLU A 88 15.97 0.63 5.83
C GLU A 88 15.58 0.35 7.29
N LYS A 89 14.33 0.63 7.69
CA LYS A 89 13.95 0.65 9.11
C LYS A 89 12.95 -0.41 9.54
N VAL A 90 12.16 -0.95 8.61
CA VAL A 90 11.02 -1.79 8.97
C VAL A 90 11.12 -3.19 8.37
N LEU A 91 11.31 -3.31 7.04
CA LEU A 91 11.19 -4.58 6.33
C LEU A 91 12.16 -5.67 6.81
N GLY A 92 13.38 -5.31 7.17
CA GLY A 92 14.43 -6.24 7.57
C GLY A 92 14.37 -6.73 9.03
N ASP A 93 13.57 -6.07 9.88
CA ASP A 93 13.54 -6.35 11.32
C ASP A 93 12.17 -6.90 11.76
N PRO A 94 12.07 -8.21 12.06
CA PRO A 94 10.82 -8.83 12.51
C PRO A 94 10.23 -8.27 13.81
N SER A 95 11.02 -7.57 14.61
CA SER A 95 10.53 -6.91 15.83
C SER A 95 9.86 -5.56 15.52
N VAL A 96 10.30 -4.89 14.46
CA VAL A 96 9.78 -3.61 14.01
C VAL A 96 8.58 -3.79 13.09
N ASN A 97 8.65 -4.75 12.15
CA ASN A 97 7.53 -5.10 11.27
C ASN A 97 6.45 -5.95 11.97
N LEU A 98 6.61 -6.23 13.24
CA LEU A 98 5.69 -6.94 14.14
C LEU A 98 5.53 -8.45 13.88
N SER A 99 6.15 -9.01 12.85
CA SER A 99 5.99 -10.43 12.51
C SER A 99 6.45 -11.38 13.62
N SER A 100 7.44 -10.98 14.43
CA SER A 100 7.87 -11.75 15.62
C SER A 100 6.75 -11.93 16.65
N MET A 101 5.80 -10.99 16.75
CA MET A 101 4.71 -11.06 17.73
C MET A 101 3.70 -12.15 17.38
N PHE A 102 3.63 -12.55 16.10
CA PHE A 102 2.69 -13.53 15.57
C PHE A 102 3.31 -14.90 15.31
N GLY A 103 4.56 -15.11 15.76
CA GLY A 103 5.23 -16.40 15.71
C GLY A 103 5.74 -16.82 14.32
N ASN A 104 5.66 -15.95 13.33
CA ASN A 104 6.20 -16.16 11.98
C ASN A 104 7.09 -14.96 11.58
N PRO A 105 8.33 -14.89 12.08
CA PRO A 105 9.22 -13.77 11.80
C PRO A 105 9.55 -13.68 10.32
N ILE A 106 9.23 -12.51 9.73
CA ILE A 106 9.49 -12.19 8.33
C ILE A 106 10.61 -11.16 8.26
N SER A 107 11.64 -11.44 7.48
CA SER A 107 12.66 -10.47 7.09
C SER A 107 12.73 -10.42 5.58
N MET A 108 12.73 -9.23 5.01
CA MET A 108 12.72 -9.04 3.57
C MET A 108 13.44 -7.76 3.14
N HIS A 109 13.68 -7.64 1.84
CA HIS A 109 14.31 -6.48 1.22
C HIS A 109 13.46 -5.97 0.06
N ALA A 110 13.36 -4.64 -0.07
CA ALA A 110 12.90 -4.02 -1.30
C ALA A 110 14.02 -4.09 -2.36
N ASP A 111 13.64 -4.39 -3.61
CA ASP A 111 14.58 -4.32 -4.74
C ASP A 111 14.71 -2.89 -5.24
N GLU A 112 13.60 -2.15 -5.20
CA GLU A 112 13.51 -0.76 -5.64
C GLU A 112 13.08 0.13 -4.47
N MET A 113 13.92 1.11 -4.16
CA MET A 113 13.68 2.07 -3.08
C MET A 113 13.12 3.37 -3.63
N LEU A 114 11.93 3.74 -3.16
CA LEU A 114 11.17 4.89 -3.64
C LEU A 114 11.39 6.12 -2.75
N GLU A 115 11.35 7.30 -3.38
CA GLU A 115 11.43 8.59 -2.71
C GLU A 115 10.10 9.37 -2.83
N ASP A 116 9.92 10.37 -1.95
CA ASP A 116 8.73 11.24 -1.97
C ASP A 116 8.63 12.02 -3.29
N GLY A 117 7.46 12.01 -3.89
CA GLY A 117 7.17 12.70 -5.14
C GLY A 117 7.71 11.99 -6.40
N GLN A 118 8.36 10.84 -6.26
CA GLN A 118 8.78 10.04 -7.41
C GLN A 118 7.58 9.60 -8.24
N GLU A 119 7.70 9.65 -9.56
CA GLU A 119 6.72 9.13 -10.49
C GLU A 119 7.28 7.89 -11.20
N LEU A 120 6.48 6.86 -11.27
CA LEU A 120 6.80 5.61 -11.95
C LEU A 120 5.90 5.44 -13.18
N ASP A 121 6.50 5.19 -14.33
CA ASP A 121 5.77 4.80 -15.53
C ASP A 121 5.62 3.27 -15.54
N ILE A 122 4.45 2.78 -15.19
CA ILE A 122 4.15 1.34 -15.12
C ILE A 122 2.72 1.07 -15.60
N LEU A 123 2.49 -0.06 -16.24
CA LEU A 123 1.19 -0.44 -16.80
C LEU A 123 0.58 0.57 -17.78
N GLY A 124 1.42 1.43 -18.41
CA GLY A 124 0.95 2.47 -19.31
C GLY A 124 0.33 3.70 -18.63
N THR A 125 0.51 3.83 -17.32
CA THR A 125 0.09 4.99 -16.53
C THR A 125 1.21 5.46 -15.60
N LYS A 126 0.99 6.60 -14.96
CA LYS A 126 1.90 7.15 -13.95
C LYS A 126 1.37 6.87 -12.55
N ILE A 127 2.22 6.30 -11.71
CA ILE A 127 1.98 6.16 -10.27
C ILE A 127 2.88 7.14 -9.54
N LYS A 128 2.29 8.09 -8.82
CA LYS A 128 3.01 9.05 -7.99
C LYS A 128 3.15 8.51 -6.58
N CYS A 129 4.38 8.45 -6.10
CA CYS A 129 4.73 8.05 -4.74
C CYS A 129 4.58 9.25 -3.80
N ILE A 130 3.79 9.11 -2.75
CA ILE A 130 3.57 10.14 -1.73
C ILE A 130 4.00 9.57 -0.39
N LEU A 131 5.15 9.99 0.12
CA LEU A 131 5.63 9.56 1.43
C LEU A 131 4.74 10.14 2.53
N THR A 132 4.15 9.28 3.35
CA THR A 132 3.21 9.62 4.41
C THR A 132 3.64 9.01 5.75
N PRO A 133 4.75 9.49 6.35
CA PRO A 133 5.21 8.97 7.62
C PRO A 133 4.18 9.21 8.72
N GLY A 134 4.15 8.28 9.69
CA GLY A 134 3.36 8.41 10.90
C GLY A 134 2.72 7.13 11.39
N HIS A 135 2.16 6.28 10.56
CA HIS A 135 1.82 4.91 10.92
C HIS A 135 3.10 4.07 11.07
N THR A 136 3.97 4.15 10.06
CA THR A 136 5.40 3.79 10.11
C THR A 136 6.24 4.98 9.67
N ALA A 137 7.56 4.92 9.85
CA ALA A 137 8.46 6.00 9.43
C ALA A 137 8.55 6.15 7.91
N GLY A 138 8.27 5.10 7.17
CA GLY A 138 8.38 5.06 5.71
C GLY A 138 7.05 4.81 5.00
N GLY A 139 5.92 4.95 5.68
CA GLY A 139 4.61 4.78 5.07
C GLY A 139 4.48 5.56 3.77
N MET A 140 3.96 4.93 2.71
CA MET A 140 3.85 5.52 1.38
C MET A 140 2.48 5.23 0.78
N CYS A 141 1.87 6.28 0.23
CA CYS A 141 0.66 6.16 -0.57
C CYS A 141 1.03 6.23 -2.06
N TYR A 142 0.22 5.58 -2.90
CA TYR A 142 0.42 5.54 -4.34
C TYR A 142 -0.78 6.18 -5.04
N TYR A 143 -0.55 7.31 -5.70
CA TYR A 143 -1.60 8.05 -6.40
C TYR A 143 -1.54 7.81 -7.91
N ILE A 144 -2.64 7.32 -8.47
CA ILE A 144 -2.85 7.11 -9.90
C ILE A 144 -3.77 8.24 -10.39
N GLU A 145 -3.17 9.31 -10.92
CA GLU A 145 -3.88 10.54 -11.28
C GLU A 145 -4.95 10.29 -12.34
N GLU A 146 -4.63 9.50 -13.37
CA GLU A 146 -5.53 9.16 -14.46
C GLU A 146 -6.84 8.51 -13.98
N MET A 147 -6.78 7.76 -12.88
CA MET A 147 -7.92 7.09 -12.25
C MET A 147 -8.50 7.88 -11.07
N GLN A 148 -7.90 9.00 -10.68
CA GLN A 148 -8.20 9.70 -9.43
C GLN A 148 -8.29 8.74 -8.23
N SER A 149 -7.28 7.87 -8.09
CA SER A 149 -7.27 6.77 -7.13
C SER A 149 -6.01 6.78 -6.31
N LEU A 150 -6.14 6.62 -4.99
CA LEU A 150 -5.07 6.62 -4.00
C LEU A 150 -5.07 5.29 -3.25
N ILE A 151 -4.02 4.49 -3.40
CA ILE A 151 -3.76 3.35 -2.51
C ILE A 151 -3.11 3.92 -1.26
N ALA A 152 -3.80 3.87 -0.13
CA ALA A 152 -3.42 4.62 1.07
C ALA A 152 -2.75 3.77 2.16
N GLY A 153 -2.79 2.44 2.05
CA GLY A 153 -2.35 1.57 3.14
C GLY A 153 -2.99 1.99 4.46
N ASP A 154 -2.19 2.06 5.51
CA ASP A 154 -2.64 2.41 6.85
C ASP A 154 -2.40 3.89 7.20
N THR A 155 -2.47 4.76 6.19
CA THR A 155 -2.39 6.20 6.41
C THR A 155 -3.76 6.80 6.68
N LEU A 156 -4.72 6.62 5.76
CA LEU A 156 -6.06 7.23 5.82
C LEU A 156 -7.13 6.15 5.59
N PHE A 157 -8.02 5.99 6.55
CA PHE A 157 -9.16 5.08 6.52
C PHE A 157 -10.48 5.85 6.37
N CYS A 158 -11.56 5.13 6.15
CA CYS A 158 -12.91 5.67 6.18
C CYS A 158 -13.22 6.19 7.59
N GLU A 159 -13.32 7.52 7.73
CA GLU A 159 -13.59 8.24 8.99
C GLU A 159 -12.57 7.96 10.12
N SER A 160 -11.36 7.49 9.77
CA SER A 160 -10.31 7.13 10.72
C SER A 160 -8.92 7.29 10.10
N VAL A 161 -7.89 7.03 10.90
CA VAL A 161 -6.48 7.05 10.49
C VAL A 161 -5.75 5.85 11.08
N GLY A 162 -4.59 5.51 10.51
CA GLY A 162 -3.75 4.45 11.05
C GLY A 162 -3.31 4.71 12.48
N ARG A 163 -3.10 3.66 13.25
CA ARG A 163 -2.53 3.76 14.60
C ARG A 163 -1.07 4.17 14.54
N THR A 164 -0.58 4.75 15.63
CA THR A 164 0.78 5.34 15.68
C THR A 164 1.57 4.93 16.93
N ASP A 165 1.11 3.90 17.64
CA ASP A 165 1.68 3.43 18.89
C ASP A 165 2.64 2.24 18.73
N PHE A 166 2.85 1.77 17.50
CA PHE A 166 3.84 0.75 17.16
C PHE A 166 5.23 1.35 16.90
N PRO A 167 6.29 0.52 16.84
CA PRO A 167 7.63 0.99 16.50
C PRO A 167 7.63 1.87 15.25
N THR A 168 8.39 2.96 15.28
CA THR A 168 8.48 3.98 14.23
C THR A 168 7.25 4.86 14.02
N GLY A 169 6.15 4.64 14.76
CA GLY A 169 4.93 5.43 14.67
C GLY A 169 5.05 6.84 15.26
N SER A 170 4.29 7.80 14.70
CA SER A 170 4.24 9.21 15.14
C SER A 170 2.90 9.84 14.75
N SER A 171 2.06 10.13 15.76
CA SER A 171 0.74 10.72 15.53
C SER A 171 0.82 12.11 14.86
N SER A 172 1.78 12.94 15.28
CA SER A 172 1.95 14.27 14.71
C SER A 172 2.40 14.25 13.25
N GLU A 173 3.23 13.26 12.88
CA GLU A 173 3.65 13.08 11.48
C GLU A 173 2.51 12.54 10.63
N LEU A 174 1.71 11.59 11.14
CA LEU A 174 0.57 11.04 10.41
C LEU A 174 -0.45 12.13 10.06
N ILE A 175 -0.86 12.92 11.05
CA ILE A 175 -1.80 14.01 10.84
C ILE A 175 -1.25 15.04 9.85
N ARG A 176 0.03 15.39 9.94
CA ARG A 176 0.68 16.28 8.97
C ARG A 176 0.68 15.68 7.57
N SER A 177 1.05 14.41 7.43
CA SER A 177 1.05 13.69 6.15
C SER A 177 -0.32 13.73 5.47
N ILE A 178 -1.38 13.47 6.23
CA ILE A 178 -2.74 13.50 5.71
C ILE A 178 -3.14 14.93 5.29
N ARG A 179 -2.98 15.92 6.18
CA ARG A 179 -3.42 17.29 5.91
C ARG A 179 -2.65 17.97 4.79
N ASP A 180 -1.32 17.85 4.84
CA ASP A 180 -0.46 18.62 3.92
C ASP A 180 -0.36 17.95 2.54
N LYS A 181 -0.51 16.64 2.46
CA LYS A 181 -0.29 15.89 1.22
C LYS A 181 -1.56 15.26 0.67
N LEU A 182 -2.31 14.51 1.47
CA LEU A 182 -3.47 13.78 0.97
C LEU A 182 -4.68 14.70 0.78
N TYR A 183 -4.92 15.62 1.71
CA TYR A 183 -6.00 16.59 1.56
C TYR A 183 -5.74 17.66 0.48
N ALA A 184 -4.52 17.75 -0.05
CA ALA A 184 -4.20 18.54 -1.23
C ALA A 184 -4.66 17.88 -2.55
N LEU A 185 -5.00 16.58 -2.53
CA LEU A 185 -5.55 15.88 -3.70
C LEU A 185 -6.99 16.33 -4.00
N PRO A 186 -7.48 16.16 -5.25
CA PRO A 186 -8.85 16.44 -5.60
C PRO A 186 -9.86 15.72 -4.70
N ASP A 187 -10.98 16.38 -4.37
CA ASP A 187 -12.00 15.84 -3.46
C ASP A 187 -12.61 14.52 -3.96
N ASP A 188 -12.72 14.35 -5.29
CA ASP A 188 -13.24 13.12 -5.91
C ASP A 188 -12.24 11.96 -5.93
N THR A 189 -11.02 12.17 -5.44
CA THR A 189 -10.02 11.09 -5.35
C THR A 189 -10.54 9.97 -4.46
N LYS A 190 -10.67 8.77 -5.04
CA LYS A 190 -11.04 7.55 -4.30
C LYS A 190 -9.86 7.09 -3.47
N VAL A 191 -10.10 6.75 -2.22
CA VAL A 191 -9.11 6.24 -1.28
C VAL A 191 -9.34 4.76 -1.06
N PHE A 192 -8.30 3.97 -1.25
CA PHE A 192 -8.23 2.52 -1.11
C PHE A 192 -7.33 2.19 0.10
N PRO A 193 -7.90 2.06 1.31
CA PRO A 193 -7.14 1.84 2.54
C PRO A 193 -6.74 0.37 2.72
N GLY A 194 -5.71 0.12 3.53
CA GLY A 194 -5.28 -1.23 3.90
C GLY A 194 -6.35 -2.01 4.66
N HIS A 195 -7.16 -1.31 5.44
CA HIS A 195 -8.28 -1.88 6.18
C HIS A 195 -9.55 -1.07 5.97
N MET A 196 -10.70 -1.65 6.33
CA MET A 196 -12.02 -1.03 6.23
C MET A 196 -12.49 -0.82 4.77
N ASP A 197 -13.50 0.01 4.59
CA ASP A 197 -14.07 0.31 3.28
C ASP A 197 -13.37 1.49 2.60
N THR A 198 -13.55 1.57 1.29
CA THR A 198 -13.08 2.70 0.47
C THR A 198 -13.83 3.98 0.84
N THR A 199 -13.16 5.12 0.64
CA THR A 199 -13.71 6.45 0.86
C THR A 199 -13.27 7.42 -0.23
N THR A 200 -13.42 8.73 -0.02
CA THR A 200 -12.89 9.78 -0.89
C THR A 200 -12.21 10.87 -0.07
N ILE A 201 -11.27 11.58 -0.66
CA ILE A 201 -10.59 12.71 0.00
C ILE A 201 -11.61 13.76 0.48
N GLY A 202 -12.61 14.10 -0.35
CA GLY A 202 -13.63 15.09 0.02
C GLY A 202 -14.56 14.62 1.14
N TRP A 203 -14.78 13.30 1.28
CA TRP A 203 -15.51 12.76 2.43
C TRP A 203 -14.69 12.90 3.70
N GLU A 204 -13.43 12.48 3.66
CA GLU A 204 -12.55 12.48 4.83
C GLU A 204 -12.28 13.90 5.36
N LYS A 205 -12.08 14.89 4.49
CA LYS A 205 -11.96 16.29 4.90
C LYS A 205 -13.13 16.75 5.80
N LYS A 206 -14.34 16.25 5.52
CA LYS A 206 -15.59 16.70 6.19
C LYS A 206 -15.96 15.84 7.41
N HIS A 207 -15.62 14.55 7.39
CA HIS A 207 -16.19 13.59 8.35
C HIS A 207 -15.12 12.87 9.20
N ASN A 208 -13.84 13.00 8.87
CA ASN A 208 -12.78 12.33 9.63
C ASN A 208 -12.45 13.09 10.92
N PHE A 209 -13.02 12.65 12.03
CA PHE A 209 -12.80 13.28 13.33
C PHE A 209 -11.38 13.06 13.89
N ALA A 210 -10.67 12.02 13.44
CA ALA A 210 -9.30 11.77 13.84
C ALA A 210 -8.31 12.73 13.17
N CYS A 211 -8.67 13.23 11.97
CA CYS A 211 -7.87 14.19 11.22
C CYS A 211 -8.77 15.26 10.55
N PRO A 212 -9.42 16.14 11.33
CA PRO A 212 -10.28 17.17 10.74
C PRO A 212 -9.46 18.12 9.85
N GLU A 213 -10.07 18.56 8.74
CA GLU A 213 -9.54 19.67 7.98
C GLU A 213 -9.49 20.89 8.91
N GLY A 214 -8.32 21.50 9.09
CA GLY A 214 -8.08 22.56 10.08
C GLY A 214 -8.81 23.87 9.83
#